data_bad32f20f524ed6457d273f7778f7c07
#
_entry.id   bad32f20f524ed6457d273f7778f7c07
#
_cell.length_a   1.000
_cell.length_b   1.000
_cell.length_c   1.000
_cell.angle_alpha   90.00
_cell.angle_beta   90.00
_cell.angle_gamma   90.00
#
_symmetry.space_group_name_H-M   'P 1'
#
loop_
_entity.id
_entity.type
_entity.pdbx_description
1 polymer ?
#
loop_
_entity_poly.entity_id
_entity_poly.type
_entity_poly.pdbx_seq_one_letter_code
_entity_poly.pdbx_strand_id
1 'polypeptide(L)'
;LTKLLEASIEQAGYTSRKKVLTDVFLEVGKGELVGLIGANGAGKSTAIKAILGLSEDFKGHIAWNDCSFAYIPEHPSFYEELTLWEHLDLISTLHGIEESEFAHRAQSLLQTFSLDHVMHELPVTFSKGMQQKLMLIQAFLSKPDMYVIDEPFIGLDPISTKRFVDMLKAEKDRGAGILMCTHVLDTAEKICDRFYMIEKGSLFLQGTLKDIQGQTGLEGQSLLDCFYQAVQGDRP
;
A
#
# COMPACT_ATOMS: atom_id res chain seq x y z
N LEU A 1 -1.22 11.62 17.23
CA LEU A 1 -0.80 11.71 15.83
C LEU A 1 -1.90 12.39 15.01
N THR A 2 -1.52 13.27 14.09
CA THR A 2 -2.48 13.87 13.13
C THR A 2 -2.89 12.76 12.17
N LYS A 3 -4.20 12.49 12.08
CA LYS A 3 -4.73 11.47 11.16
C LYS A 3 -4.75 12.02 9.74
N LEU A 4 -4.27 11.25 8.78
CA LEU A 4 -4.33 11.53 7.35
C LEU A 4 -5.52 10.84 6.68
N LEU A 5 -5.81 9.61 7.12
CA LEU A 5 -6.94 8.81 6.64
C LEU A 5 -7.74 8.27 7.84
N GLU A 6 -9.07 8.38 7.75
CA GLU A 6 -10.01 7.64 8.58
C GLU A 6 -11.04 6.97 7.68
N ALA A 7 -11.19 5.66 7.81
CA ALA A 7 -12.11 4.87 7.01
C ALA A 7 -13.04 4.07 7.94
N SER A 8 -14.32 4.35 7.87
CA SER A 8 -15.39 3.60 8.52
C SER A 8 -16.25 2.97 7.44
N ILE A 9 -16.04 1.69 7.16
CA ILE A 9 -16.71 0.93 6.11
C ILE A 9 -17.74 0.03 6.78
N GLU A 10 -19.00 0.44 6.76
CA GLU A 10 -20.11 -0.40 7.23
C GLU A 10 -20.32 -1.59 6.29
N GLN A 11 -20.20 -1.34 4.98
CA GLN A 11 -20.32 -2.34 3.94
C GLN A 11 -19.57 -1.92 2.69
N ALA A 12 -18.87 -2.86 2.03
CA ALA A 12 -18.39 -2.68 0.66
C ALA A 12 -18.40 -4.01 -0.11
N GLY A 13 -18.56 -3.92 -1.43
CA GLY A 13 -18.61 -5.08 -2.31
C GLY A 13 -18.47 -4.74 -3.78
N TYR A 14 -18.54 -5.76 -4.64
CA TYR A 14 -18.46 -5.61 -6.10
C TYR A 14 -19.82 -5.39 -6.74
N THR A 15 -20.90 -5.82 -6.09
CA THR A 15 -22.29 -5.65 -6.51
C THR A 15 -23.17 -5.64 -5.26
N SER A 16 -24.37 -5.05 -5.36
CA SER A 16 -25.34 -5.00 -4.27
C SER A 16 -25.73 -6.37 -3.68
N ARG A 17 -25.37 -7.47 -4.34
CA ARG A 17 -25.67 -8.84 -3.90
C ARG A 17 -24.49 -9.56 -3.24
N LYS A 18 -23.24 -9.05 -3.37
CA LYS A 18 -22.04 -9.71 -2.84
C LYS A 18 -21.27 -8.74 -1.95
N LYS A 19 -21.70 -8.65 -0.71
CA LYS A 19 -20.95 -7.97 0.36
C LYS A 19 -19.64 -8.71 0.57
N VAL A 20 -18.54 -7.94 0.62
CA VAL A 20 -17.20 -8.46 0.85
C VAL A 20 -16.66 -7.96 2.20
N LEU A 21 -17.01 -6.72 2.57
CA LEU A 21 -16.60 -6.10 3.83
C LEU A 21 -17.81 -5.79 4.69
N THR A 22 -17.64 -5.94 6.00
CA THR A 22 -18.62 -5.57 7.02
C THR A 22 -17.91 -5.01 8.26
N ASP A 23 -18.32 -3.81 8.69
CA ASP A 23 -17.85 -3.14 9.91
C ASP A 23 -16.32 -3.07 10.04
N VAL A 24 -15.66 -2.54 8.99
CA VAL A 24 -14.21 -2.34 8.96
C VAL A 24 -13.89 -0.88 9.29
N PHE A 25 -13.18 -0.67 10.39
CA PHE A 25 -12.64 0.64 10.75
C PHE A 25 -11.12 0.62 10.71
N LEU A 26 -10.53 1.59 10.02
CA LEU A 26 -9.07 1.77 10.01
C LEU A 26 -8.72 3.26 9.91
N GLU A 27 -7.55 3.58 10.42
CA GLU A 27 -6.99 4.93 10.36
C GLU A 27 -5.49 4.90 10.13
N VAL A 28 -4.95 5.94 9.51
CA VAL A 28 -3.51 6.12 9.29
C VAL A 28 -3.11 7.51 9.73
N GLY A 29 -2.11 7.58 10.59
CA GLY A 29 -1.53 8.82 11.08
C GLY A 29 -0.36 9.31 10.22
N LYS A 30 0.02 10.58 10.45
CA LYS A 30 1.22 11.17 9.87
C LYS A 30 2.46 10.45 10.39
N GLY A 31 3.37 10.04 9.49
CA GLY A 31 4.59 9.30 9.84
C GLY A 31 4.32 7.91 10.39
N GLU A 32 3.20 7.30 10.00
CA GLU A 32 2.82 5.96 10.42
C GLU A 32 2.77 5.00 9.22
N LEU A 33 3.32 3.79 9.37
CA LEU A 33 3.18 2.71 8.42
C LEU A 33 2.26 1.64 9.00
N VAL A 34 1.09 1.51 8.41
CA VAL A 34 0.02 0.62 8.83
C VAL A 34 -0.10 -0.54 7.85
N GLY A 35 -0.08 -1.77 8.37
CA GLY A 35 -0.29 -3.00 7.60
C GLY A 35 -1.75 -3.46 7.67
N LEU A 36 -2.42 -3.61 6.51
CA LEU A 36 -3.67 -4.35 6.40
C LEU A 36 -3.35 -5.79 5.96
N ILE A 37 -3.43 -6.72 6.89
CA ILE A 37 -2.95 -8.09 6.77
C ILE A 37 -4.12 -9.06 6.63
N GLY A 38 -4.00 -10.02 5.74
CA GLY A 38 -5.02 -11.07 5.58
C GLY A 38 -4.69 -12.01 4.43
N ALA A 39 -5.29 -13.19 4.43
CA ALA A 39 -5.15 -14.15 3.34
C ALA A 39 -5.71 -13.59 2.01
N ASN A 40 -5.38 -14.23 0.90
CA ASN A 40 -5.99 -13.91 -0.39
C ASN A 40 -7.50 -14.09 -0.32
N GLY A 41 -8.25 -13.11 -0.82
CA GLY A 41 -9.71 -13.10 -0.73
C GLY A 41 -10.30 -12.64 0.60
N ALA A 42 -9.48 -12.24 1.60
CA ALA A 42 -9.97 -11.76 2.89
C ALA A 42 -10.70 -10.41 2.82
N GLY A 43 -10.52 -9.62 1.74
CA GLY A 43 -11.17 -8.32 1.54
C GLY A 43 -10.21 -7.13 1.47
N LYS A 44 -8.88 -7.33 1.53
CA LYS A 44 -7.87 -6.25 1.51
C LYS A 44 -8.02 -5.29 0.32
N SER A 45 -7.98 -5.80 -0.90
CA SER A 45 -8.13 -4.96 -2.12
C SER A 45 -9.52 -4.34 -2.23
N THR A 46 -10.56 -4.96 -1.64
CA THR A 46 -11.89 -4.34 -1.56
C THR A 46 -11.88 -3.16 -0.58
N ALA A 47 -11.16 -3.27 0.53
CA ALA A 47 -10.98 -2.16 1.47
C ALA A 47 -10.25 -0.99 0.80
N ILE A 48 -9.15 -1.25 0.08
CA ILE A 48 -8.46 -0.22 -0.70
C ILE A 48 -9.42 0.43 -1.71
N LYS A 49 -10.16 -0.35 -2.50
CA LYS A 49 -11.11 0.20 -3.48
C LYS A 49 -12.19 1.06 -2.83
N ALA A 50 -12.70 0.65 -1.67
CA ALA A 50 -13.66 1.45 -0.91
C ALA A 50 -13.04 2.77 -0.44
N ILE A 51 -11.82 2.74 0.12
CA ILE A 51 -11.06 3.91 0.56
C ILE A 51 -10.81 4.89 -0.59
N LEU A 52 -10.49 4.39 -1.78
CA LEU A 52 -10.22 5.19 -2.97
C LEU A 52 -11.50 5.66 -3.70
N GLY A 53 -12.70 5.31 -3.20
CA GLY A 53 -13.97 5.65 -3.85
C GLY A 53 -14.24 4.86 -5.13
N LEU A 54 -13.60 3.72 -5.32
CA LEU A 54 -13.70 2.86 -6.51
C LEU A 54 -14.67 1.67 -6.31
N SER A 55 -15.34 1.60 -5.17
CA SER A 55 -16.33 0.55 -4.88
C SER A 55 -17.74 1.00 -5.28
N GLU A 56 -18.42 0.23 -6.12
CA GLU A 56 -19.79 0.53 -6.56
C GLU A 56 -20.83 0.38 -5.44
N ASP A 57 -20.63 -0.60 -4.56
CA ASP A 57 -21.49 -0.86 -3.40
C ASP A 57 -20.74 -0.52 -2.12
N PHE A 58 -20.85 0.73 -1.69
CA PHE A 58 -20.19 1.26 -0.50
C PHE A 58 -21.20 1.92 0.42
N LYS A 59 -21.09 1.59 1.71
CA LYS A 59 -21.74 2.31 2.82
C LYS A 59 -20.71 2.60 3.88
N GLY A 60 -20.67 3.82 4.36
CA GLY A 60 -19.73 4.23 5.39
C GLY A 60 -19.25 5.66 5.17
N HIS A 61 -18.13 5.98 5.77
CA HIS A 61 -17.50 7.29 5.69
C HIS A 61 -16.00 7.16 5.52
N ILE A 62 -15.45 7.88 4.54
CA ILE A 62 -14.00 7.99 4.31
C ILE A 62 -13.61 9.46 4.42
N ALA A 63 -12.70 9.76 5.32
CA ALA A 63 -12.15 11.10 5.49
C ALA A 63 -10.66 11.11 5.12
N TRP A 64 -10.33 11.91 4.11
CA TRP A 64 -8.96 12.31 3.76
C TRP A 64 -8.73 13.69 4.33
N ASN A 65 -7.90 13.81 5.34
CA ASN A 65 -7.70 15.07 6.08
C ASN A 65 -6.69 15.97 5.36
N ASP A 66 -7.14 16.65 4.30
CA ASP A 66 -6.38 17.60 3.47
C ASP A 66 -4.99 17.04 3.07
N CYS A 67 -4.92 15.79 2.65
CA CYS A 67 -3.69 15.16 2.24
C CYS A 67 -3.75 14.68 0.78
N SER A 68 -2.63 14.86 0.08
CA SER A 68 -2.38 14.23 -1.21
C SER A 68 -2.08 12.75 -1.02
N PHE A 69 -2.48 11.89 -1.98
CA PHE A 69 -2.14 10.47 -1.91
C PHE A 69 -1.66 9.92 -3.24
N ALA A 70 -0.84 8.87 -3.18
CA ALA A 70 -0.51 8.02 -4.31
C ALA A 70 -0.96 6.59 -4.06
N TYR A 71 -1.47 5.94 -5.11
CA TYR A 71 -1.88 4.55 -5.07
C TYR A 71 -0.94 3.67 -5.89
N ILE A 72 -0.47 2.60 -5.28
CA ILE A 72 0.33 1.56 -5.94
C ILE A 72 -0.54 0.30 -6.00
N PRO A 73 -1.07 -0.07 -7.18
CA PRO A 73 -1.91 -1.24 -7.34
C PRO A 73 -1.10 -2.55 -7.33
N GLU A 74 -1.76 -3.66 -7.01
CA GLU A 74 -1.19 -5.02 -7.12
C GLU A 74 -0.72 -5.34 -8.55
N HIS A 75 -1.51 -4.94 -9.54
CA HIS A 75 -1.18 -5.15 -10.95
C HIS A 75 -0.80 -3.82 -11.61
N PRO A 76 0.36 -3.76 -12.27
CA PRO A 76 0.79 -2.56 -12.97
C PRO A 76 -0.26 -2.09 -13.98
N SER A 77 -0.52 -0.79 -13.98
CA SER A 77 -1.39 -0.10 -14.91
C SER A 77 -0.65 1.11 -15.49
N PHE A 78 -0.50 1.17 -16.80
CA PHE A 78 0.25 2.20 -17.50
C PHE A 78 -0.34 2.44 -18.89
N TYR A 79 0.02 3.55 -19.52
CA TYR A 79 -0.35 3.85 -20.89
C TYR A 79 0.59 3.11 -21.84
N GLU A 80 0.06 2.30 -22.75
CA GLU A 80 0.86 1.44 -23.63
C GLU A 80 1.68 2.23 -24.65
N GLU A 81 1.25 3.45 -24.97
CA GLU A 81 1.86 4.34 -25.98
C GLU A 81 2.92 5.28 -25.40
N LEU A 82 3.04 5.38 -24.09
CA LEU A 82 4.02 6.25 -23.43
C LEU A 82 5.27 5.46 -23.03
N THR A 83 6.45 6.03 -23.27
CA THR A 83 7.71 5.53 -22.73
C THR A 83 7.75 5.67 -21.20
N LEU A 84 8.70 4.99 -20.56
CA LEU A 84 8.91 5.13 -19.12
C LEU A 84 9.13 6.60 -18.73
N TRP A 85 9.95 7.35 -19.49
CA TRP A 85 10.22 8.77 -19.23
C TRP A 85 8.96 9.63 -19.37
N GLU A 86 8.17 9.41 -20.41
CA GLU A 86 6.92 10.16 -20.65
C GLU A 86 5.87 9.89 -19.55
N HIS A 87 5.84 8.69 -18.96
CA HIS A 87 5.03 8.44 -17.77
C HIS A 87 5.46 9.31 -16.58
N LEU A 88 6.78 9.45 -16.37
CA LEU A 88 7.28 10.26 -15.24
C LEU A 88 7.04 11.75 -15.52
N ASP A 89 7.19 12.20 -16.75
CA ASP A 89 6.91 13.59 -17.17
C ASP A 89 5.42 13.92 -16.99
N LEU A 90 4.53 13.00 -17.36
CA LEU A 90 3.09 13.14 -17.12
C LEU A 90 2.77 13.32 -15.62
N ILE A 91 3.35 12.49 -14.75
CA ILE A 91 3.19 12.63 -13.30
C ILE A 91 3.73 13.96 -12.80
N SER A 92 4.91 14.38 -13.30
CA SER A 92 5.51 15.67 -12.96
C SER A 92 4.58 16.83 -13.31
N THR A 93 4.03 16.82 -14.51
CA THR A 93 3.09 17.84 -14.99
C THR A 93 1.83 17.89 -14.15
N LEU A 94 1.21 16.74 -13.84
CA LEU A 94 -0.01 16.64 -13.04
C LEU A 94 0.17 17.14 -11.61
N HIS A 95 1.37 16.96 -11.04
CA HIS A 95 1.68 17.39 -9.67
C HIS A 95 2.39 18.75 -9.61
N GLY A 96 2.62 19.42 -10.75
CA GLY A 96 3.26 20.74 -10.82
C GLY A 96 4.70 20.72 -10.30
N ILE A 97 5.46 19.65 -10.56
CA ILE A 97 6.86 19.53 -10.15
C ILE A 97 7.70 20.36 -11.12
N GLU A 98 8.54 21.25 -10.59
CA GLU A 98 9.45 22.08 -11.40
C GLU A 98 10.42 21.22 -12.22
N GLU A 99 10.68 21.61 -13.47
CA GLU A 99 11.45 20.82 -14.44
C GLU A 99 12.84 20.42 -13.92
N SER A 100 13.52 21.33 -13.23
CA SER A 100 14.84 21.05 -12.64
C SER A 100 14.79 20.01 -11.51
N GLU A 101 13.74 20.04 -10.69
CA GLU A 101 13.51 19.07 -9.63
C GLU A 101 13.08 17.73 -10.22
N PHE A 102 12.20 17.73 -11.20
CA PHE A 102 11.74 16.54 -11.91
C PHE A 102 12.92 15.74 -12.47
N ALA A 103 13.77 16.36 -13.29
CA ALA A 103 14.89 15.67 -13.94
C ALA A 103 15.80 14.99 -12.92
N HIS A 104 16.15 15.69 -11.83
CA HIS A 104 16.98 15.14 -10.77
C HIS A 104 16.32 13.98 -10.04
N ARG A 105 15.04 14.14 -9.65
CA ARG A 105 14.30 13.10 -8.90
C ARG A 105 14.03 11.87 -9.76
N ALA A 106 13.58 12.06 -11.00
CA ALA A 106 13.32 10.97 -11.93
C ALA A 106 14.60 10.16 -12.18
N GLN A 107 15.73 10.81 -12.46
CA GLN A 107 17.00 10.14 -12.68
C GLN A 107 17.44 9.33 -11.44
N SER A 108 17.31 9.91 -10.25
CA SER A 108 17.67 9.22 -8.99
C SER A 108 16.79 7.96 -8.76
N LEU A 109 15.48 8.06 -9.01
CA LEU A 109 14.54 6.94 -8.87
C LEU A 109 14.82 5.84 -9.91
N LEU A 110 15.06 6.22 -11.16
CA LEU A 110 15.42 5.30 -12.24
C LEU A 110 16.69 4.51 -11.90
N GLN A 111 17.74 5.18 -11.43
CA GLN A 111 18.98 4.53 -10.97
C GLN A 111 18.74 3.62 -9.76
N THR A 112 17.93 4.07 -8.80
CA THR A 112 17.58 3.27 -7.61
C THR A 112 16.96 1.94 -8.02
N PHE A 113 16.08 1.91 -9.00
CA PHE A 113 15.44 0.69 -9.48
C PHE A 113 16.10 0.06 -10.70
N SER A 114 17.24 0.61 -11.15
CA SER A 114 18.02 0.13 -12.31
C SER A 114 17.19 0.07 -13.60
N LEU A 115 16.42 1.11 -13.87
CA LEU A 115 15.61 1.31 -15.09
C LEU A 115 16.08 2.50 -15.95
N ASP A 116 17.18 3.14 -15.57
CA ASP A 116 17.75 4.29 -16.30
C ASP A 116 18.13 3.96 -17.74
N HIS A 117 18.58 2.74 -18.01
CA HIS A 117 18.99 2.26 -19.33
C HIS A 117 17.81 2.02 -20.30
N VAL A 118 16.56 1.92 -19.80
CA VAL A 118 15.33 1.69 -20.59
C VAL A 118 14.34 2.84 -20.50
N MET A 119 14.76 4.01 -20.06
CA MET A 119 13.86 5.13 -19.79
C MET A 119 13.08 5.62 -21.03
N HIS A 120 13.59 5.36 -22.25
CA HIS A 120 12.94 5.70 -23.50
C HIS A 120 12.22 4.52 -24.17
N GLU A 121 12.10 3.39 -23.47
CA GLU A 121 11.37 2.22 -23.98
C GLU A 121 9.93 2.21 -23.46
N LEU A 122 9.06 1.52 -24.21
CA LEU A 122 7.64 1.34 -23.85
C LEU A 122 7.48 0.27 -22.78
N PRO A 123 6.75 0.52 -21.68
CA PRO A 123 6.55 -0.45 -20.61
C PRO A 123 5.86 -1.77 -21.01
N VAL A 124 5.19 -1.82 -22.16
CA VAL A 124 4.63 -3.07 -22.72
C VAL A 124 5.71 -4.10 -23.02
N THR A 125 6.96 -3.67 -23.24
CA THR A 125 8.12 -4.55 -23.49
C THR A 125 8.80 -5.02 -22.21
N PHE A 126 8.41 -4.46 -21.07
CA PHE A 126 9.04 -4.73 -19.78
C PHE A 126 8.61 -6.07 -19.19
N SER A 127 9.50 -6.68 -18.42
CA SER A 127 9.12 -7.77 -17.54
C SER A 127 8.14 -7.29 -16.46
N LYS A 128 7.34 -8.18 -15.87
CA LYS A 128 6.41 -7.83 -14.78
C LYS A 128 7.10 -7.09 -13.63
N GLY A 129 8.34 -7.49 -13.28
CA GLY A 129 9.11 -6.81 -12.23
C GLY A 129 9.53 -5.40 -12.64
N MET A 130 9.87 -5.13 -13.91
CA MET A 130 10.16 -3.78 -14.40
C MET A 130 8.89 -2.91 -14.42
N GLN A 131 7.76 -3.47 -14.83
CA GLN A 131 6.46 -2.77 -14.78
C GLN A 131 6.09 -2.42 -13.33
N GLN A 132 6.31 -3.32 -12.38
CA GLN A 132 6.08 -3.02 -10.95
C GLN A 132 6.99 -1.89 -10.46
N LYS A 133 8.28 -1.89 -10.84
CA LYS A 133 9.21 -0.81 -10.52
C LYS A 133 8.78 0.54 -11.10
N LEU A 134 8.22 0.57 -12.31
CA LEU A 134 7.62 1.79 -12.89
C LEU A 134 6.54 2.36 -11.97
N MET A 135 5.60 1.52 -11.48
CA MET A 135 4.54 1.98 -10.57
C MET A 135 5.12 2.57 -9.27
N LEU A 136 6.16 1.94 -8.72
CA LEU A 136 6.85 2.46 -7.54
C LEU A 136 7.48 3.82 -7.82
N ILE A 137 8.22 3.96 -8.94
CA ILE A 137 8.89 5.20 -9.31
C ILE A 137 7.88 6.34 -9.47
N GLN A 138 6.76 6.11 -10.17
CA GLN A 138 5.69 7.10 -10.33
C GLN A 138 5.14 7.58 -8.98
N ALA A 139 4.84 6.66 -8.06
CA ALA A 139 4.31 7.01 -6.76
C ALA A 139 5.32 7.81 -5.91
N PHE A 140 6.60 7.40 -5.91
CA PHE A 140 7.63 8.12 -5.15
C PHE A 140 8.02 9.46 -5.78
N LEU A 141 7.84 9.61 -7.11
CA LEU A 141 8.12 10.88 -7.80
C LEU A 141 7.20 12.00 -7.29
N SER A 142 5.93 11.71 -7.06
CA SER A 142 4.94 12.69 -6.61
C SER A 142 5.12 13.16 -5.14
N LYS A 143 5.83 12.39 -4.30
CA LYS A 143 6.03 12.66 -2.85
C LYS A 143 4.74 13.04 -2.12
N PRO A 144 3.70 12.23 -2.14
CA PRO A 144 2.42 12.55 -1.52
C PRO A 144 2.53 12.57 0.01
N ASP A 145 1.47 13.08 0.66
CA ASP A 145 1.34 12.99 2.12
C ASP A 145 1.00 11.57 2.57
N MET A 146 0.39 10.76 1.69
CA MET A 146 0.00 9.40 2.00
C MET A 146 0.19 8.44 0.83
N TYR A 147 0.65 7.23 1.13
CA TYR A 147 0.73 6.11 0.19
C TYR A 147 -0.31 5.05 0.54
N VAL A 148 -1.05 4.60 -0.48
CA VAL A 148 -1.93 3.42 -0.41
C VAL A 148 -1.34 2.37 -1.33
N ILE A 149 -1.02 1.19 -0.79
CA ILE A 149 -0.19 0.21 -1.48
C ILE A 149 -0.85 -1.17 -1.40
N ASP A 150 -1.08 -1.80 -2.55
CA ASP A 150 -1.66 -3.14 -2.62
C ASP A 150 -0.63 -4.16 -3.11
N GLU A 151 -0.23 -5.11 -2.24
CA GLU A 151 0.69 -6.24 -2.51
C GLU A 151 1.99 -5.85 -3.25
N PRO A 152 2.78 -4.90 -2.76
CA PRO A 152 3.86 -4.28 -3.52
C PRO A 152 5.07 -5.19 -3.80
N PHE A 153 5.20 -6.29 -3.08
CA PHE A 153 6.37 -7.17 -3.16
C PHE A 153 6.31 -8.17 -4.32
N ILE A 154 5.13 -8.33 -4.92
CA ILE A 154 4.92 -9.27 -6.02
C ILE A 154 5.74 -8.83 -7.25
N GLY A 155 6.59 -9.72 -7.75
CA GLY A 155 7.41 -9.47 -8.93
C GLY A 155 8.70 -8.68 -8.70
N LEU A 156 8.96 -8.20 -7.48
CA LEU A 156 10.23 -7.54 -7.15
C LEU A 156 11.32 -8.57 -6.81
N ASP A 157 12.52 -8.33 -7.32
CA ASP A 157 13.72 -9.04 -6.89
C ASP A 157 14.14 -8.60 -5.46
N PRO A 158 14.96 -9.39 -4.75
CA PRO A 158 15.35 -9.09 -3.36
C PRO A 158 16.03 -7.73 -3.18
N ILE A 159 16.82 -7.27 -4.17
CA ILE A 159 17.51 -5.98 -4.11
C ILE A 159 16.50 -4.85 -4.24
N SER A 160 15.57 -4.95 -5.19
CA SER A 160 14.50 -3.97 -5.38
C SER A 160 13.54 -3.94 -4.19
N THR A 161 13.23 -5.09 -3.59
CA THR A 161 12.45 -5.19 -2.35
C THR A 161 13.13 -4.42 -1.21
N LYS A 162 14.43 -4.62 -1.02
CA LYS A 162 15.20 -3.90 0.01
C LYS A 162 15.18 -2.39 -0.21
N ARG A 163 15.43 -1.93 -1.46
CA ARG A 163 15.41 -0.51 -1.83
C ARG A 163 14.02 0.10 -1.59
N PHE A 164 12.97 -0.60 -1.96
CA PHE A 164 11.59 -0.18 -1.75
C PHE A 164 11.28 -0.01 -0.25
N VAL A 165 11.65 -0.98 0.59
CA VAL A 165 11.49 -0.91 2.05
C VAL A 165 12.25 0.28 2.64
N ASP A 166 13.49 0.53 2.19
CA ASP A 166 14.28 1.67 2.66
C ASP A 166 13.63 3.00 2.25
N MET A 167 13.04 3.08 1.05
CA MET A 167 12.28 4.25 0.59
C MET A 167 11.00 4.47 1.40
N LEU A 168 10.24 3.42 1.72
CA LEU A 168 9.06 3.53 2.59
C LEU A 168 9.44 4.09 3.96
N LYS A 169 10.55 3.64 4.54
CA LYS A 169 11.05 4.18 5.82
C LYS A 169 11.41 5.66 5.70
N ALA A 170 12.11 6.05 4.65
CA ALA A 170 12.45 7.45 4.40
C ALA A 170 11.21 8.34 4.23
N GLU A 171 10.18 7.88 3.52
CA GLU A 171 8.91 8.60 3.38
C GLU A 171 8.15 8.70 4.71
N LYS A 172 8.11 7.63 5.49
CA LYS A 172 7.58 7.64 6.85
C LYS A 172 8.32 8.66 7.73
N ASP A 173 9.65 8.66 7.69
CA ASP A 173 10.48 9.62 8.46
C ASP A 173 10.26 11.07 7.99
N ARG A 174 9.95 11.30 6.71
CA ARG A 174 9.50 12.59 6.16
C ARG A 174 8.13 13.01 6.74
N GLY A 175 7.38 12.08 7.28
CA GLY A 175 6.05 12.28 7.84
C GLY A 175 4.90 11.82 6.96
N ALA A 176 5.15 11.12 5.86
CA ALA A 176 4.09 10.52 5.07
C ALA A 176 3.41 9.37 5.83
N GLY A 177 2.09 9.26 5.71
CA GLY A 177 1.35 8.08 6.15
C GLY A 177 1.42 6.99 5.10
N ILE A 178 1.39 5.73 5.51
CA ILE A 178 1.45 4.59 4.58
C ILE A 178 0.44 3.53 5.02
N LEU A 179 -0.49 3.20 4.14
CA LEU A 179 -1.36 2.03 4.27
C LEU A 179 -0.89 0.97 3.28
N MET A 180 -0.41 -0.17 3.78
CA MET A 180 0.09 -1.25 2.95
C MET A 180 -0.71 -2.53 3.16
N CYS A 181 -1.34 -3.03 2.10
CA CYS A 181 -1.95 -4.35 2.09
C CYS A 181 -0.93 -5.39 1.69
N THR A 182 -0.80 -6.46 2.46
CA THR A 182 0.07 -7.58 2.11
C THR A 182 -0.31 -8.86 2.84
N HIS A 183 0.08 -9.99 2.27
CA HIS A 183 0.06 -11.30 2.91
C HIS A 183 1.46 -11.75 3.36
N VAL A 184 2.51 -10.93 3.13
CA VAL A 184 3.91 -11.22 3.51
C VAL A 184 4.17 -10.71 4.93
N LEU A 185 3.76 -11.52 5.93
CA LEU A 185 3.77 -11.13 7.33
C LEU A 185 5.16 -10.81 7.86
N ASP A 186 6.19 -11.59 7.49
CA ASP A 186 7.59 -11.38 7.95
C ASP A 186 8.15 -10.02 7.55
N THR A 187 7.76 -9.49 6.39
CA THR A 187 8.18 -8.17 5.96
C THR A 187 7.36 -7.10 6.66
N ALA A 188 6.04 -7.29 6.74
CA ALA A 188 5.15 -6.37 7.43
C ALA A 188 5.56 -6.18 8.89
N GLU A 189 5.86 -7.25 9.61
CA GLU A 189 6.31 -7.23 11.02
C GLU A 189 7.54 -6.31 11.22
N LYS A 190 8.46 -6.28 10.26
CA LYS A 190 9.71 -5.51 10.36
C LYS A 190 9.57 -4.02 10.04
N ILE A 191 8.49 -3.63 9.34
CA ILE A 191 8.38 -2.26 8.82
C ILE A 191 7.13 -1.53 9.28
N CYS A 192 6.04 -2.24 9.62
CA CYS A 192 4.80 -1.62 10.06
C CYS A 192 4.85 -1.28 11.56
N ASP A 193 4.25 -0.15 11.91
CA ASP A 193 4.09 0.28 13.30
C ASP A 193 2.84 -0.35 13.93
N ARG A 194 1.79 -0.52 13.10
CA ARG A 194 0.49 -1.03 13.53
C ARG A 194 -0.13 -1.90 12.44
N PHE A 195 -1.00 -2.80 12.85
CA PHE A 195 -1.63 -3.79 12.00
C PHE A 195 -3.14 -3.79 12.17
N TYR A 196 -3.83 -4.00 11.07
CA TYR A 196 -5.22 -4.41 11.00
C TYR A 196 -5.27 -5.79 10.34
N MET A 197 -5.78 -6.79 11.03
CA MET A 197 -5.91 -8.13 10.47
C MET A 197 -7.35 -8.38 10.04
N ILE A 198 -7.51 -8.73 8.77
CA ILE A 198 -8.81 -8.94 8.15
C ILE A 198 -8.97 -10.40 7.70
N GLU A 199 -10.14 -10.98 8.01
CA GLU A 199 -10.57 -12.29 7.55
C GLU A 199 -12.05 -12.26 7.18
N LYS A 200 -12.41 -12.87 6.04
CA LYS A 200 -13.81 -12.97 5.59
C LYS A 200 -14.55 -11.62 5.60
N GLY A 201 -13.83 -10.54 5.31
CA GLY A 201 -14.40 -9.21 5.21
C GLY A 201 -14.56 -8.43 6.51
N SER A 202 -14.07 -8.94 7.64
CA SER A 202 -14.16 -8.26 8.93
C SER A 202 -12.79 -8.19 9.61
N LEU A 203 -12.55 -7.14 10.38
CA LEU A 203 -11.36 -7.05 11.24
C LEU A 203 -11.53 -7.98 12.43
N PHE A 204 -10.45 -8.68 12.80
CA PHE A 204 -10.46 -9.58 13.94
C PHE A 204 -9.35 -9.33 14.97
N LEU A 205 -8.24 -8.71 14.55
CA LEU A 205 -7.17 -8.21 15.42
C LEU A 205 -6.68 -6.86 14.92
N GLN A 206 -6.27 -5.98 15.84
CA GLN A 206 -5.68 -4.69 15.49
C GLN A 206 -4.76 -4.17 16.60
N GLY A 207 -3.78 -3.38 16.21
CA GLY A 207 -2.84 -2.74 17.14
C GLY A 207 -1.39 -2.89 16.70
N THR A 208 -0.47 -2.55 17.61
CA THR A 208 0.96 -2.83 17.47
C THR A 208 1.21 -4.34 17.58
N LEU A 209 2.42 -4.80 17.24
CA LEU A 209 2.77 -6.21 17.44
C LEU A 209 2.53 -6.67 18.90
N LYS A 210 2.86 -5.83 19.88
CA LYS A 210 2.62 -6.13 21.29
C LYS A 210 1.14 -6.28 21.63
N ASP A 211 0.29 -5.41 21.07
CA ASP A 211 -1.15 -5.47 21.28
C ASP A 211 -1.73 -6.77 20.71
N ILE A 212 -1.27 -7.18 19.52
CA ILE A 212 -1.69 -8.43 18.87
C ILE A 212 -1.21 -9.64 19.65
N GLN A 213 0.04 -9.64 20.12
CA GLN A 213 0.57 -10.70 21.00
C GLN A 213 -0.25 -10.83 22.28
N GLY A 214 -0.62 -9.71 22.91
CA GLY A 214 -1.50 -9.70 24.10
C GLY A 214 -2.90 -10.24 23.81
N GLN A 215 -3.51 -9.85 22.66
CA GLN A 215 -4.84 -10.33 22.24
C GLN A 215 -4.85 -11.83 21.94
N THR A 216 -3.75 -12.39 21.45
CA THR A 216 -3.63 -13.83 21.12
C THR A 216 -3.05 -14.67 22.25
N GLY A 217 -2.53 -14.07 23.31
CA GLY A 217 -1.82 -14.76 24.39
C GLY A 217 -0.45 -15.31 24.00
N LEU A 218 0.13 -14.82 22.90
CA LEU A 218 1.40 -15.30 22.32
C LEU A 218 2.52 -14.26 22.48
N GLU A 219 2.82 -13.87 23.71
CA GLU A 219 3.88 -12.91 24.00
C GLU A 219 5.24 -13.35 23.43
N GLY A 220 5.91 -12.44 22.72
CA GLY A 220 7.23 -12.68 22.11
C GLY A 220 7.22 -13.54 20.84
N GLN A 221 6.07 -14.01 20.37
CA GLN A 221 5.93 -14.76 19.12
C GLN A 221 5.82 -13.81 17.92
N SER A 222 6.01 -14.36 16.71
CA SER A 222 5.92 -13.61 15.46
C SER A 222 4.48 -13.19 15.13
N LEU A 223 4.36 -12.18 14.26
CA LEU A 223 3.07 -11.76 13.70
C LEU A 223 2.36 -12.93 12.99
N LEU A 224 3.15 -13.80 12.32
CA LEU A 224 2.65 -14.99 11.64
C LEU A 224 2.04 -15.98 12.62
N ASP A 225 2.70 -16.25 13.76
CA ASP A 225 2.19 -17.17 14.78
C ASP A 225 0.89 -16.63 15.39
N CYS A 226 0.86 -15.32 15.69
CA CYS A 226 -0.34 -14.66 16.20
C CYS A 226 -1.51 -14.72 15.20
N PHE A 227 -1.24 -14.47 13.93
CA PHE A 227 -2.24 -14.57 12.86
C PHE A 227 -2.79 -15.99 12.76
N TYR A 228 -1.90 -16.99 12.74
CA TYR A 228 -2.26 -18.39 12.62
C TYR A 228 -3.13 -18.86 13.80
N GLN A 229 -2.72 -18.52 15.02
CA GLN A 229 -3.48 -18.85 16.24
C GLN A 229 -4.89 -18.24 16.22
N ALA A 230 -4.99 -16.96 15.80
CA ALA A 230 -6.28 -16.25 15.81
C ALA A 230 -7.24 -16.74 14.69
N VAL A 231 -6.70 -17.28 13.59
CA VAL A 231 -7.51 -17.85 12.48
C VAL A 231 -7.91 -19.30 12.78
N GLN A 232 -7.04 -20.10 13.42
CA GLN A 232 -7.31 -21.52 13.71
C GLN A 232 -7.86 -21.78 15.11
N GLY A 233 -7.58 -20.89 16.06
CA GLY A 233 -8.14 -20.99 17.40
C GLY A 233 -9.66 -20.82 17.32
N ASP A 234 -10.41 -21.73 17.93
CA ASP A 234 -11.86 -21.60 18.12
C ASP A 234 -12.15 -20.21 18.70
N ARG A 235 -12.81 -19.36 17.90
CA ARG A 235 -13.33 -18.10 18.40
C ARG A 235 -14.35 -18.42 19.48
N PRO A 236 -14.26 -17.81 20.68
CA PRO A 236 -15.26 -18.03 21.72
C PRO A 236 -16.66 -17.63 21.26
#